data_07332358249d268f8d63a00467fe7379
#
_entry.id   07332358249d268f8d63a00467fe7379
#
_cell.length_a   1.000
_cell.length_b   1.000
_cell.length_c   1.000
_cell.angle_alpha   90.00
_cell.angle_beta   90.00
_cell.angle_gamma   90.00
#
_symmetry.space_group_name_H-M   'P 1'
#
loop_
_entity.id
_entity.type
_entity.pdbx_description
1 polymer ?
#
loop_
_entity_poly.entity_id
_entity_poly.type
_entity_poly.pdbx_seq_one_letter_code
_entity_poly.pdbx_strand_id
1 'polypeptide(L)'
;GRWGFSGWAQHDEAIWQEVKAEAQTRARKGLAEYSSHFYGSDSDARVIQRARTNARLAGIGELITFEVKDVAQLTNPLPKGPYGTVLSNPPYGERRDSEPALIALHSLRGRIMKNQFGGWNLSLFSASPDLLSCLQLRADKQYKAKNGPLDCVQKNYHVAESTPDSKPAMVAEDYTNRLRKNLKKFEKWARQEGIECYRLYDADLPEYNVAVDRYADWVVVQEYAPPKTIDAHKARQRLFDIIAATISVLGIAPNKLVLKTRERQK
;
A
#
# COMPACT_ATOMS: atom_id res chain seq x y z
N GLY A 1 13.99 -30.76 15.01
CA GLY A 1 15.02 -29.87 15.55
C GLY A 1 14.97 -29.87 17.07
N ARG A 2 16.06 -29.52 17.73
CA ARG A 2 16.11 -29.41 19.19
C ARG A 2 15.47 -28.07 19.60
N TRP A 3 14.50 -28.13 20.49
CA TRP A 3 13.85 -26.96 21.05
C TRP A 3 14.70 -26.36 22.17
N GLY A 4 14.72 -25.03 22.36
CA GLY A 4 15.50 -24.38 23.41
C GLY A 4 15.19 -24.90 24.82
N PHE A 5 13.92 -25.17 25.10
CA PHE A 5 13.48 -25.71 26.39
C PHE A 5 13.83 -27.20 26.64
N SER A 6 14.22 -27.95 25.59
CA SER A 6 14.65 -29.36 25.76
C SER A 6 15.90 -29.51 26.63
N GLY A 7 16.59 -28.43 26.95
CA GLY A 7 17.74 -28.42 27.85
C GLY A 7 17.43 -27.92 29.26
N TRP A 8 16.19 -27.59 29.58
CA TRP A 8 15.82 -27.14 30.93
C TRP A 8 15.87 -28.30 31.93
N ALA A 9 16.32 -28.02 33.16
CA ALA A 9 16.43 -29.05 34.21
C ALA A 9 15.10 -29.71 34.59
N GLN A 10 13.97 -29.01 34.35
CA GLN A 10 12.61 -29.51 34.61
C GLN A 10 11.87 -29.95 33.34
N HIS A 11 12.61 -30.13 32.22
CA HIS A 11 11.99 -30.62 31.00
C HIS A 11 11.53 -32.06 31.16
N ASP A 12 10.25 -32.31 30.90
CA ASP A 12 9.65 -33.64 30.86
C ASP A 12 9.36 -34.04 29.40
N GLU A 13 10.14 -34.96 28.89
CA GLU A 13 10.01 -35.43 27.51
C GLU A 13 8.68 -36.14 27.25
N ALA A 14 8.13 -36.84 28.27
CA ALA A 14 6.85 -37.53 28.11
C ALA A 14 5.71 -36.54 27.91
N ILE A 15 5.63 -35.53 28.74
CA ILE A 15 4.66 -34.41 28.58
C ILE A 15 4.83 -33.72 27.22
N TRP A 16 6.07 -33.50 26.81
CA TRP A 16 6.34 -32.88 25.51
C TRP A 16 5.81 -33.73 24.35
N GLN A 17 6.03 -35.04 24.37
CA GLN A 17 5.55 -35.94 23.34
C GLN A 17 4.01 -36.03 23.32
N GLU A 18 3.34 -36.00 24.48
CA GLU A 18 1.88 -35.93 24.57
C GLU A 18 1.32 -34.67 23.93
N VAL A 19 1.85 -33.49 24.30
CA VAL A 19 1.45 -32.18 23.69
C VAL A 19 1.66 -32.19 22.20
N LYS A 20 2.79 -32.74 21.73
CA LYS A 20 3.11 -32.85 20.31
C LYS A 20 2.13 -33.77 19.57
N ALA A 21 1.80 -34.90 20.15
CA ALA A 21 0.83 -35.87 19.59
C ALA A 21 -0.58 -35.26 19.48
N GLU A 22 -1.01 -34.55 20.52
CA GLU A 22 -2.26 -33.79 20.49
C GLU A 22 -2.28 -32.74 19.38
N ALA A 23 -1.22 -31.90 19.27
CA ALA A 23 -1.10 -30.89 18.24
C ALA A 23 -1.13 -31.50 16.82
N GLN A 24 -0.44 -32.62 16.61
CA GLN A 24 -0.47 -33.34 15.32
C GLN A 24 -1.87 -33.91 15.00
N THR A 25 -2.60 -34.37 16.00
CA THR A 25 -3.96 -34.90 15.84
C THR A 25 -4.90 -33.74 15.43
N ARG A 26 -4.82 -32.61 16.13
CA ARG A 26 -5.58 -31.38 15.76
C ARG A 26 -5.25 -30.89 14.34
N ALA A 27 -3.96 -30.88 13.98
CA ALA A 27 -3.54 -30.48 12.66
C ALA A 27 -4.12 -31.36 11.55
N ARG A 28 -4.05 -32.71 11.73
CA ARG A 28 -4.64 -33.67 10.79
C ARG A 28 -6.15 -33.51 10.64
N LYS A 29 -6.86 -33.37 11.76
CA LYS A 29 -8.31 -33.14 11.76
C LYS A 29 -8.62 -31.79 11.06
N GLY A 30 -7.93 -30.71 11.43
CA GLY A 30 -8.12 -29.40 10.83
C GLY A 30 -7.90 -29.40 9.32
N LEU A 31 -6.85 -30.08 8.84
CA LEU A 31 -6.58 -30.21 7.40
C LEU A 31 -7.68 -31.00 6.66
N ALA A 32 -8.21 -32.04 7.28
CA ALA A 32 -9.27 -32.86 6.67
C ALA A 32 -10.63 -32.14 6.58
N GLU A 33 -10.92 -31.27 7.53
CA GLU A 33 -12.18 -30.51 7.62
C GLU A 33 -12.11 -29.13 6.94
N TYR A 34 -10.90 -28.68 6.54
CA TYR A 34 -10.69 -27.32 6.00
C TYR A 34 -11.11 -27.21 4.53
N SER A 35 -12.05 -26.32 4.25
CA SER A 35 -12.63 -26.14 2.92
C SER A 35 -12.26 -24.81 2.25
N SER A 36 -11.57 -23.91 2.97
CA SER A 36 -11.18 -22.61 2.41
C SER A 36 -9.83 -22.70 1.68
N HIS A 37 -9.53 -21.71 0.84
CA HIS A 37 -8.30 -21.62 0.11
C HIS A 37 -7.62 -20.27 0.34
N PHE A 38 -6.28 -20.26 0.34
CA PHE A 38 -5.48 -19.06 0.48
C PHE A 38 -4.85 -18.67 -0.86
N TYR A 39 -4.71 -17.36 -1.08
CA TYR A 39 -4.03 -16.81 -2.25
C TYR A 39 -2.92 -15.88 -1.77
N GLY A 40 -1.70 -16.12 -2.21
CA GLY A 40 -0.53 -15.32 -1.86
C GLY A 40 0.13 -14.75 -3.11
N SER A 41 0.47 -13.47 -3.10
CA SER A 41 1.18 -12.83 -4.21
C SER A 41 2.27 -11.90 -3.72
N ASP A 42 3.35 -11.83 -4.48
CA ASP A 42 4.45 -10.88 -4.32
C ASP A 42 5.06 -10.61 -5.69
N SER A 43 5.62 -9.43 -5.90
CA SER A 43 6.31 -9.09 -7.15
C SER A 43 7.70 -9.75 -7.28
N ASP A 44 8.31 -10.17 -6.16
CA ASP A 44 9.60 -10.88 -6.15
C ASP A 44 9.40 -12.40 -6.24
N ALA A 45 9.82 -12.98 -7.37
CA ALA A 45 9.75 -14.42 -7.60
C ALA A 45 10.50 -15.25 -6.54
N ARG A 46 11.57 -14.69 -5.94
CA ARG A 46 12.34 -15.38 -4.89
C ARG A 46 11.55 -15.47 -3.59
N VAL A 47 10.76 -14.44 -3.27
CA VAL A 47 9.86 -14.43 -2.12
C VAL A 47 8.79 -15.49 -2.31
N ILE A 48 8.17 -15.56 -3.48
CA ILE A 48 7.17 -16.59 -3.81
C ILE A 48 7.76 -18.00 -3.75
N GLN A 49 8.97 -18.21 -4.24
CA GLN A 49 9.63 -19.52 -4.17
C GLN A 49 9.89 -19.95 -2.70
N ARG A 50 10.31 -19.02 -1.84
CA ARG A 50 10.47 -19.29 -0.41
C ARG A 50 9.12 -19.60 0.27
N ALA A 51 8.07 -18.85 -0.06
CA ALA A 51 6.72 -19.07 0.46
C ALA A 51 6.20 -20.46 0.08
N ARG A 52 6.35 -20.88 -1.17
CA ARG A 52 5.99 -22.24 -1.63
C ARG A 52 6.76 -23.33 -0.85
N THR A 53 8.07 -23.13 -0.68
CA THR A 53 8.90 -24.08 0.08
C THR A 53 8.44 -24.18 1.53
N ASN A 54 8.17 -23.06 2.19
CA ASN A 54 7.70 -23.01 3.57
C ASN A 54 6.32 -23.67 3.72
N ALA A 55 5.38 -23.39 2.81
CA ALA A 55 4.06 -24.00 2.82
C ALA A 55 4.13 -25.54 2.64
N ARG A 56 4.98 -26.01 1.73
CA ARG A 56 5.22 -27.46 1.54
C ARG A 56 5.81 -28.11 2.80
N LEU A 57 6.80 -27.49 3.41
CA LEU A 57 7.42 -28.00 4.64
C LEU A 57 6.43 -28.00 5.82
N ALA A 58 5.50 -27.06 5.84
CA ALA A 58 4.42 -27.02 6.84
C ALA A 58 3.26 -27.98 6.53
N GLY A 59 3.27 -28.67 5.40
CA GLY A 59 2.21 -29.61 5.01
C GLY A 59 0.90 -28.95 4.56
N ILE A 60 0.93 -27.66 4.18
CA ILE A 60 -0.26 -26.90 3.79
C ILE A 60 -0.16 -26.35 2.34
N GLY A 61 0.79 -26.87 1.56
CA GLY A 61 1.05 -26.36 0.20
C GLY A 61 -0.17 -26.40 -0.71
N GLU A 62 -0.99 -27.45 -0.61
CA GLU A 62 -2.20 -27.62 -1.43
C GLU A 62 -3.33 -26.63 -1.09
N LEU A 63 -3.28 -26.01 0.09
CA LEU A 63 -4.28 -25.04 0.51
C LEU A 63 -3.99 -23.62 0.00
N ILE A 64 -2.83 -23.40 -0.63
CA ILE A 64 -2.35 -22.05 -0.96
C ILE A 64 -1.93 -21.98 -2.43
N THR A 65 -2.55 -21.07 -3.18
CA THR A 65 -2.06 -20.67 -4.52
C THR A 65 -1.14 -19.47 -4.40
N PHE A 66 0.09 -19.61 -4.90
CA PHE A 66 1.08 -18.52 -4.92
C PHE A 66 1.33 -18.05 -6.35
N GLU A 67 1.32 -16.73 -6.55
CA GLU A 67 1.58 -16.08 -7.83
C GLU A 67 2.66 -15.01 -7.71
N VAL A 68 3.55 -14.93 -8.71
CA VAL A 68 4.42 -13.75 -8.88
C VAL A 68 3.58 -12.69 -9.57
N LYS A 69 3.21 -11.65 -8.84
CA LYS A 69 2.27 -10.66 -9.34
C LYS A 69 2.49 -9.30 -8.68
N ASP A 70 2.61 -8.26 -9.49
CA ASP A 70 2.61 -6.88 -9.01
C ASP A 70 1.23 -6.48 -8.48
N VAL A 71 1.20 -5.56 -7.51
CA VAL A 71 -0.07 -5.06 -6.96
C VAL A 71 -0.99 -4.47 -8.03
N ALA A 72 -0.43 -3.87 -9.09
CA ALA A 72 -1.19 -3.34 -10.21
C ALA A 72 -2.00 -4.39 -10.96
N GLN A 73 -1.56 -5.64 -10.90
CA GLN A 73 -2.16 -6.80 -11.56
C GLN A 73 -3.05 -7.63 -10.62
N LEU A 74 -3.16 -7.22 -9.35
CA LEU A 74 -3.94 -7.95 -8.37
C LEU A 74 -5.42 -7.93 -8.73
N THR A 75 -6.00 -9.12 -8.80
CA THR A 75 -7.42 -9.32 -9.11
C THR A 75 -8.06 -10.18 -8.02
N ASN A 76 -9.36 -10.01 -7.82
CA ASN A 76 -10.11 -10.86 -6.90
C ASN A 76 -10.09 -12.31 -7.43
N PRO A 77 -9.56 -13.28 -6.66
CA PRO A 77 -9.52 -14.69 -7.09
C PRO A 77 -10.90 -15.35 -7.09
N LEU A 78 -11.88 -14.74 -6.43
CA LEU A 78 -13.24 -15.24 -6.26
C LEU A 78 -14.30 -14.19 -6.65
N PRO A 79 -14.35 -13.74 -7.92
CA PRO A 79 -15.21 -12.61 -8.32
C PRO A 79 -16.72 -12.89 -8.16
N LYS A 80 -17.13 -14.15 -8.10
CA LYS A 80 -18.51 -14.61 -7.86
C LYS A 80 -18.64 -15.46 -6.60
N GLY A 81 -17.59 -15.55 -5.83
CA GLY A 81 -17.51 -16.40 -4.64
C GLY A 81 -17.88 -15.66 -3.35
N PRO A 82 -17.70 -16.31 -2.23
CA PRO A 82 -17.86 -15.65 -0.94
C PRO A 82 -16.81 -14.56 -0.74
N TYR A 83 -17.17 -13.55 0.04
CA TYR A 83 -16.23 -12.50 0.43
C TYR A 83 -15.13 -13.06 1.33
N GLY A 84 -13.97 -12.46 1.27
CA GLY A 84 -12.80 -12.89 2.03
C GLY A 84 -12.11 -11.72 2.75
N THR A 85 -10.89 -11.99 3.16
CA THR A 85 -10.03 -10.99 3.81
C THR A 85 -8.68 -10.89 3.10
N VAL A 86 -8.30 -9.67 2.74
CA VAL A 86 -6.96 -9.35 2.24
C VAL A 86 -6.08 -8.93 3.42
N LEU A 87 -4.96 -9.60 3.62
CA LEU A 87 -3.97 -9.27 4.65
C LEU A 87 -2.69 -8.80 3.99
N SER A 88 -2.09 -7.71 4.48
CA SER A 88 -0.79 -7.27 3.99
C SER A 88 0.00 -6.50 5.04
N ASN A 89 1.33 -6.68 4.98
CA ASN A 89 2.31 -5.89 5.68
C ASN A 89 3.17 -5.16 4.61
N PRO A 90 2.70 -3.99 4.12
CA PRO A 90 3.38 -3.27 3.05
C PRO A 90 4.72 -2.68 3.52
N PRO A 91 5.65 -2.35 2.61
CA PRO A 91 6.88 -1.66 2.97
C PRO A 91 6.56 -0.30 3.60
N TYR A 92 7.30 0.07 4.66
CA TYR A 92 7.09 1.33 5.40
C TYR A 92 8.03 2.45 4.93
N GLY A 93 9.11 2.11 4.22
CA GLY A 93 10.17 3.02 3.79
C GLY A 93 11.07 3.50 4.94
N GLU A 94 12.30 3.05 4.92
CA GLU A 94 13.34 3.54 5.84
C GLU A 94 14.08 4.76 5.27
N ARG A 95 13.88 5.09 3.97
CA ARG A 95 14.56 6.17 3.25
C ARG A 95 13.56 7.18 2.71
N ARG A 96 13.85 8.48 2.88
CA ARG A 96 13.01 9.59 2.36
C ARG A 96 12.86 9.57 0.84
N ASP A 97 13.88 9.12 0.11
CA ASP A 97 13.85 9.06 -1.36
C ASP A 97 12.83 8.03 -1.92
N SER A 98 12.34 7.12 -1.07
CA SER A 98 11.31 6.14 -1.43
C SER A 98 9.88 6.64 -1.16
N GLU A 99 9.69 7.79 -0.52
CA GLU A 99 8.36 8.27 -0.11
C GLU A 99 7.38 8.43 -1.28
N PRO A 100 7.73 9.05 -2.43
CA PRO A 100 6.82 9.12 -3.58
C PRO A 100 6.41 7.75 -4.12
N ALA A 101 7.33 6.78 -4.12
CA ALA A 101 7.04 5.41 -4.56
C ALA A 101 6.07 4.70 -3.61
N LEU A 102 6.23 4.90 -2.30
CA LEU A 102 5.32 4.34 -1.30
C LEU A 102 3.94 4.97 -1.35
N ILE A 103 3.85 6.28 -1.55
CA ILE A 103 2.59 7.00 -1.73
C ILE A 103 1.87 6.45 -2.97
N ALA A 104 2.57 6.32 -4.10
CA ALA A 104 2.01 5.75 -5.32
C ALA A 104 1.53 4.31 -5.12
N LEU A 105 2.32 3.47 -4.44
CA LEU A 105 1.98 2.09 -4.14
C LEU A 105 0.71 1.97 -3.28
N HIS A 106 0.59 2.78 -2.21
CA HIS A 106 -0.58 2.75 -1.33
C HIS A 106 -1.82 3.31 -2.03
N SER A 107 -1.68 4.37 -2.82
CA SER A 107 -2.77 4.93 -3.63
C SER A 107 -3.27 3.91 -4.67
N LEU A 108 -2.36 3.25 -5.38
CA LEU A 108 -2.68 2.17 -6.33
C LEU A 108 -3.40 1.02 -5.62
N ARG A 109 -2.89 0.58 -4.46
CA ARG A 109 -3.53 -0.48 -3.66
C ARG A 109 -4.97 -0.10 -3.28
N GLY A 110 -5.19 1.11 -2.78
CA GLY A 110 -6.54 1.59 -2.43
C GLY A 110 -7.49 1.55 -3.63
N ARG A 111 -7.02 1.94 -4.81
CA ARG A 111 -7.79 1.86 -6.06
C ARG A 111 -8.11 0.42 -6.43
N ILE A 112 -7.14 -0.49 -6.36
CA ILE A 112 -7.34 -1.90 -6.67
C ILE A 112 -8.33 -2.54 -5.68
N MET A 113 -8.20 -2.25 -4.38
CA MET A 113 -9.15 -2.75 -3.38
C MET A 113 -10.58 -2.31 -3.72
N LYS A 114 -10.79 -1.04 -3.98
CA LYS A 114 -12.13 -0.51 -4.34
C LYS A 114 -12.69 -1.12 -5.63
N ASN A 115 -11.85 -1.35 -6.63
CA ASN A 115 -12.30 -1.82 -7.94
C ASN A 115 -12.49 -3.34 -8.01
N GLN A 116 -11.73 -4.13 -7.23
CA GLN A 116 -11.67 -5.59 -7.37
C GLN A 116 -12.21 -6.34 -6.16
N PHE A 117 -12.22 -5.71 -4.98
CA PHE A 117 -12.50 -6.39 -3.70
C PHE A 117 -13.68 -5.78 -2.94
N GLY A 118 -14.68 -5.22 -3.65
CA GLY A 118 -15.92 -4.76 -3.01
C GLY A 118 -16.56 -5.88 -2.18
N GLY A 119 -17.01 -5.56 -0.96
CA GLY A 119 -17.56 -6.52 0.02
C GLY A 119 -16.50 -7.27 0.85
N TRP A 120 -15.22 -7.17 0.50
CA TRP A 120 -14.14 -7.83 1.23
C TRP A 120 -13.65 -7.02 2.43
N ASN A 121 -13.03 -7.70 3.38
CA ASN A 121 -12.27 -7.05 4.44
C ASN A 121 -10.80 -6.86 4.02
N LEU A 122 -10.20 -5.78 4.48
CA LEU A 122 -8.77 -5.50 4.31
C LEU A 122 -8.15 -5.24 5.67
N SER A 123 -7.04 -5.90 5.99
CA SER A 123 -6.27 -5.64 7.19
C SER A 123 -4.82 -5.33 6.82
N LEU A 124 -4.35 -4.16 7.23
CA LEU A 124 -3.00 -3.68 6.96
C LEU A 124 -2.24 -3.42 8.24
N PHE A 125 -1.03 -3.95 8.29
CA PHE A 125 -0.08 -3.71 9.38
C PHE A 125 1.01 -2.77 8.89
N SER A 126 1.28 -1.65 9.57
CA SER A 126 2.25 -0.65 9.12
C SER A 126 2.89 0.12 10.26
N ALA A 127 4.18 0.41 10.12
CA ALA A 127 4.89 1.38 10.95
C ALA A 127 4.72 2.83 10.46
N SER A 128 4.07 3.04 9.30
CA SER A 128 3.80 4.36 8.72
C SER A 128 2.30 4.58 8.57
N PRO A 129 1.58 4.95 9.64
CA PRO A 129 0.13 5.12 9.61
C PRO A 129 -0.34 6.22 8.63
N ASP A 130 0.51 7.21 8.34
CA ASP A 130 0.22 8.28 7.39
C ASP A 130 0.10 7.75 5.96
N LEU A 131 0.96 6.80 5.55
CA LEU A 131 0.89 6.17 4.23
C LEU A 131 -0.42 5.39 4.03
N LEU A 132 -1.03 4.88 5.10
CA LEU A 132 -2.32 4.21 5.01
C LEU A 132 -3.46 5.16 4.63
N SER A 133 -3.30 6.46 4.78
CA SER A 133 -4.28 7.46 4.32
C SER A 133 -4.37 7.48 2.79
N CYS A 134 -3.29 7.15 2.09
CA CYS A 134 -3.24 7.09 0.62
C CYS A 134 -4.19 6.04 0.01
N LEU A 135 -4.67 5.06 0.79
CA LEU A 135 -5.69 4.10 0.37
C LEU A 135 -7.03 4.76 0.07
N GLN A 136 -7.29 5.94 0.64
CA GLN A 136 -8.59 6.61 0.58
C GLN A 136 -9.73 5.67 1.03
N LEU A 137 -9.48 4.91 2.09
CA LEU A 137 -10.43 4.04 2.76
C LEU A 137 -10.56 4.47 4.22
N ARG A 138 -11.76 4.42 4.76
CA ARG A 138 -12.01 4.67 6.18
C ARG A 138 -11.80 3.37 6.95
N ALA A 139 -10.92 3.40 7.95
CA ALA A 139 -10.72 2.26 8.83
C ALA A 139 -11.88 2.11 9.81
N ASP A 140 -12.37 0.89 9.99
CA ASP A 140 -13.41 0.55 10.97
C ASP A 140 -12.81 0.38 12.36
N LYS A 141 -11.60 -0.22 12.41
CA LYS A 141 -10.87 -0.47 13.66
C LYS A 141 -9.38 -0.26 13.47
N GLN A 142 -8.73 0.19 14.54
CA GLN A 142 -7.28 0.33 14.61
C GLN A 142 -6.75 -0.24 15.91
N TYR A 143 -5.65 -0.97 15.83
CA TYR A 143 -4.94 -1.52 16.97
C TYR A 143 -3.50 -1.02 16.96
N LYS A 144 -2.99 -0.70 18.16
CA LYS A 144 -1.55 -0.42 18.34
C LYS A 144 -0.80 -1.73 18.46
N ALA A 145 0.36 -1.81 17.84
CA ALA A 145 1.22 -2.99 17.85
C ALA A 145 2.69 -2.59 17.80
N LYS A 146 3.57 -3.56 17.93
CA LYS A 146 5.01 -3.37 17.76
C LYS A 146 5.59 -4.41 16.80
N ASN A 147 6.58 -3.98 16.02
CA ASN A 147 7.43 -4.87 15.23
C ASN A 147 8.88 -4.63 15.62
N GLY A 148 9.39 -5.43 16.57
CA GLY A 148 10.65 -5.14 17.23
C GLY A 148 10.58 -3.77 17.94
N PRO A 149 11.50 -2.84 17.65
CA PRO A 149 11.52 -1.50 18.24
C PRO A 149 10.48 -0.55 17.61
N LEU A 150 9.89 -0.89 16.45
CA LEU A 150 9.00 -0.02 15.70
C LEU A 150 7.59 -0.02 16.28
N ASP A 151 7.05 1.17 16.53
CA ASP A 151 5.64 1.34 16.82
C ASP A 151 4.84 1.20 15.52
N CYS A 152 3.88 0.29 15.53
CA CYS A 152 3.06 -0.05 14.39
C CYS A 152 1.58 0.12 14.68
N VAL A 153 0.80 0.17 13.62
CA VAL A 153 -0.66 0.08 13.69
C VAL A 153 -1.15 -1.04 12.79
N GLN A 154 -2.18 -1.73 13.23
CA GLN A 154 -3.01 -2.57 12.38
C GLN A 154 -4.33 -1.85 12.15
N LYS A 155 -4.67 -1.58 10.89
CA LYS A 155 -5.95 -0.98 10.52
C LYS A 155 -6.78 -1.98 9.73
N ASN A 156 -8.03 -2.13 10.14
CA ASN A 156 -9.00 -2.97 9.48
C ASN A 156 -10.03 -2.10 8.76
N TYR A 157 -10.39 -2.50 7.55
CA TYR A 157 -11.31 -1.81 6.66
C TYR A 157 -12.32 -2.80 6.11
N HIS A 158 -13.54 -2.35 5.92
CA HIS A 158 -14.50 -3.01 5.06
C HIS A 158 -14.54 -2.27 3.72
N VAL A 159 -14.28 -2.96 2.64
CA VAL A 159 -14.29 -2.37 1.30
C VAL A 159 -15.72 -2.34 0.80
N ALA A 160 -16.32 -1.17 0.70
CA ALA A 160 -17.69 -1.03 0.21
C ALA A 160 -17.85 -1.64 -1.20
N GLU A 161 -18.98 -2.26 -1.46
CA GLU A 161 -19.31 -2.72 -2.80
C GLU A 161 -19.48 -1.52 -3.73
N SER A 162 -18.87 -1.61 -4.91
CA SER A 162 -19.05 -0.61 -5.95
C SER A 162 -20.44 -0.79 -6.58
N THR A 163 -21.25 0.24 -6.57
CA THR A 163 -22.46 0.25 -7.39
C THR A 163 -22.08 0.51 -8.84
N PRO A 164 -22.83 -0.04 -9.83
CA PRO A 164 -22.53 0.16 -11.25
C PRO A 164 -22.38 1.63 -11.68
N ASP A 165 -23.06 2.53 -10.96
CA ASP A 165 -23.06 3.98 -11.22
C ASP A 165 -22.02 4.75 -10.39
N SER A 166 -21.27 4.09 -9.50
CA SER A 166 -20.26 4.76 -8.70
C SER A 166 -19.03 5.10 -9.56
N LYS A 167 -18.83 6.39 -9.84
CA LYS A 167 -17.56 6.84 -10.41
C LYS A 167 -16.44 6.54 -9.42
N PRO A 168 -15.31 5.96 -9.87
CA PRO A 168 -14.14 5.81 -9.02
C PRO A 168 -13.78 7.18 -8.44
N ALA A 169 -13.77 7.32 -7.12
CA ALA A 169 -13.35 8.55 -6.47
C ALA A 169 -11.91 8.86 -6.89
N MET A 170 -11.71 9.99 -7.56
CA MET A 170 -10.37 10.46 -7.91
C MET A 170 -9.74 11.15 -6.70
N VAL A 171 -8.49 10.82 -6.45
CA VAL A 171 -7.70 11.49 -5.41
C VAL A 171 -7.52 12.94 -5.83
N ALA A 172 -7.82 13.89 -4.94
CA ALA A 172 -7.70 15.33 -5.18
C ALA A 172 -8.27 15.75 -6.55
N GLU A 173 -9.58 15.52 -6.77
CA GLU A 173 -10.22 15.65 -8.08
C GLU A 173 -10.00 17.02 -8.72
N ASP A 174 -10.16 18.11 -7.96
CA ASP A 174 -9.97 19.47 -8.45
C ASP A 174 -8.54 19.71 -8.91
N TYR A 175 -7.56 19.29 -8.12
CA TYR A 175 -6.15 19.37 -8.47
C TYR A 175 -5.83 18.52 -9.70
N THR A 176 -6.32 17.29 -9.72
CA THR A 176 -6.11 16.36 -10.84
C THR A 176 -6.65 16.94 -12.15
N ASN A 177 -7.85 17.50 -12.13
CA ASN A 177 -8.45 18.13 -13.31
C ASN A 177 -7.70 19.37 -13.75
N ARG A 178 -7.26 20.21 -12.81
CA ARG A 178 -6.43 21.39 -13.10
C ARG A 178 -5.10 20.97 -13.72
N LEU A 179 -4.39 20.01 -13.13
CA LEU A 179 -3.10 19.54 -13.63
C LEU A 179 -3.22 18.94 -15.04
N ARG A 180 -4.27 18.15 -15.32
CA ARG A 180 -4.55 17.63 -16.68
C ARG A 180 -4.76 18.73 -17.70
N LYS A 181 -5.52 19.77 -17.33
CA LYS A 181 -5.75 20.93 -18.20
C LYS A 181 -4.46 21.65 -18.50
N ASN A 182 -3.63 21.89 -17.49
CA ASN A 182 -2.32 22.52 -17.63
C ASN A 182 -1.38 21.68 -18.50
N LEU A 183 -1.30 20.37 -18.22
CA LEU A 183 -0.49 19.44 -19.00
C LEU A 183 -0.84 19.52 -20.50
N LYS A 184 -2.12 19.40 -20.84
CA LYS A 184 -2.57 19.48 -22.24
C LYS A 184 -2.17 20.79 -22.92
N LYS A 185 -2.23 21.92 -22.18
CA LYS A 185 -1.85 23.24 -22.69
C LYS A 185 -0.35 23.37 -22.89
N PHE A 186 0.42 23.06 -21.84
CA PHE A 186 1.86 23.30 -21.83
C PHE A 186 2.66 22.26 -22.59
N GLU A 187 2.24 21.00 -22.63
CA GLU A 187 2.91 19.95 -23.41
C GLU A 187 2.89 20.24 -24.92
N LYS A 188 1.76 20.75 -25.42
CA LYS A 188 1.65 21.15 -26.83
C LYS A 188 2.62 22.29 -27.15
N TRP A 189 2.64 23.34 -26.32
CA TRP A 189 3.52 24.48 -26.46
C TRP A 189 5.00 24.08 -26.36
N ALA A 190 5.37 23.33 -25.32
CA ALA A 190 6.73 22.89 -25.08
C ALA A 190 7.28 22.06 -26.25
N ARG A 191 6.45 21.19 -26.84
CA ARG A 191 6.81 20.38 -28.01
C ARG A 191 7.05 21.27 -29.25
N GLN A 192 6.24 22.31 -29.45
CA GLN A 192 6.39 23.24 -30.59
C GLN A 192 7.66 24.08 -30.47
N GLU A 193 8.02 24.52 -29.26
CA GLU A 193 9.17 25.38 -28.98
C GLU A 193 10.46 24.59 -28.66
N GLY A 194 10.41 23.25 -28.61
CA GLY A 194 11.57 22.42 -28.23
C GLY A 194 11.99 22.58 -26.78
N ILE A 195 11.06 22.89 -25.86
CA ILE A 195 11.31 23.13 -24.43
C ILE A 195 11.05 21.87 -23.65
N GLU A 196 12.03 21.43 -22.84
CA GLU A 196 11.92 20.24 -21.98
C GLU A 196 11.74 20.57 -20.50
N CYS A 197 11.99 21.82 -20.09
CA CYS A 197 11.93 22.25 -18.68
C CYS A 197 10.91 23.39 -18.54
N TYR A 198 9.82 23.13 -17.82
CA TYR A 198 8.76 24.13 -17.64
C TYR A 198 7.88 23.84 -16.43
N ARG A 199 7.23 24.90 -15.93
CA ARG A 199 6.28 24.81 -14.83
C ARG A 199 4.91 24.36 -15.32
N LEU A 200 4.39 23.30 -14.71
CA LEU A 200 3.07 22.75 -15.00
C LEU A 200 1.97 23.31 -14.10
N TYR A 201 2.30 23.64 -12.84
CA TYR A 201 1.34 24.07 -11.84
C TYR A 201 2.05 24.98 -10.83
N ASP A 202 1.40 26.06 -10.40
CA ASP A 202 1.93 27.01 -9.42
C ASP A 202 0.84 27.56 -8.51
N ALA A 203 0.45 26.77 -7.51
CA ALA A 203 -0.60 27.13 -6.55
C ALA A 203 -1.90 27.67 -7.21
N ASP A 204 -2.26 27.11 -8.39
CA ASP A 204 -3.44 27.52 -9.15
C ASP A 204 -4.74 27.41 -8.36
N LEU A 205 -4.77 26.55 -7.36
CA LEU A 205 -5.88 26.35 -6.43
C LEU A 205 -5.40 26.57 -5.00
N PRO A 206 -6.09 27.42 -4.20
CA PRO A 206 -5.65 27.79 -2.85
C PRO A 206 -5.42 26.62 -1.91
N GLU A 207 -6.15 25.53 -2.11
CA GLU A 207 -6.07 24.33 -1.27
C GLU A 207 -4.87 23.44 -1.57
N TYR A 208 -4.24 23.62 -2.75
CA TYR A 208 -3.13 22.80 -3.24
C TYR A 208 -1.91 23.68 -3.48
N ASN A 209 -1.27 24.06 -2.38
CA ASN A 209 -0.21 25.07 -2.35
C ASN A 209 1.16 24.46 -2.67
N VAL A 210 1.34 24.09 -3.93
CA VAL A 210 2.58 23.52 -4.46
C VAL A 210 2.95 24.13 -5.81
N ALA A 211 4.23 24.05 -6.18
CA ALA A 211 4.67 24.17 -7.56
C ALA A 211 5.01 22.78 -8.12
N VAL A 212 4.70 22.56 -9.39
CA VAL A 212 5.07 21.33 -10.11
C VAL A 212 5.84 21.72 -11.36
N ASP A 213 7.12 21.39 -11.37
CA ASP A 213 8.05 21.67 -12.46
C ASP A 213 8.46 20.38 -13.17
N ARG A 214 8.44 20.37 -14.49
CA ARG A 214 8.94 19.29 -15.33
C ARG A 214 10.35 19.61 -15.79
N TYR A 215 11.24 18.62 -15.73
CA TYR A 215 12.61 18.64 -16.22
C TYR A 215 12.84 17.39 -17.06
N ALA A 216 12.56 17.46 -18.35
CA ALA A 216 12.53 16.32 -19.27
C ALA A 216 11.62 15.20 -18.73
N ASP A 217 12.19 14.09 -18.26
CA ASP A 217 11.48 12.94 -17.69
C ASP A 217 11.36 12.96 -16.15
N TRP A 218 11.92 14.01 -15.51
CA TRP A 218 11.82 14.24 -14.06
C TRP A 218 10.75 15.27 -13.73
N VAL A 219 10.18 15.13 -12.54
CA VAL A 219 9.21 16.07 -11.98
C VAL A 219 9.62 16.48 -10.59
N VAL A 220 9.62 17.77 -10.33
CA VAL A 220 9.85 18.33 -8.99
C VAL A 220 8.53 18.88 -8.46
N VAL A 221 8.05 18.33 -7.35
CA VAL A 221 6.94 18.91 -6.58
C VAL A 221 7.56 19.68 -5.43
N GLN A 222 7.29 20.98 -5.41
CA GLN A 222 7.78 21.87 -4.37
C GLN A 222 6.61 22.35 -3.51
N GLU A 223 6.56 21.90 -2.25
CA GLU A 223 5.57 22.35 -1.30
C GLU A 223 5.89 23.75 -0.81
N TYR A 224 4.92 24.67 -0.88
CA TYR A 224 4.96 25.93 -0.16
C TYR A 224 4.51 25.71 1.28
N ALA A 225 5.23 26.31 2.24
CA ALA A 225 4.91 26.14 3.65
C ALA A 225 3.41 26.42 3.92
N PRO A 226 2.67 25.45 4.48
CA PRO A 226 1.25 25.66 4.76
C PRO A 226 1.08 26.76 5.80
N PRO A 227 -0.04 27.51 5.78
CA PRO A 227 -0.37 28.43 6.83
C PRO A 227 -0.38 27.74 8.20
N LYS A 228 0.09 28.44 9.25
CA LYS A 228 0.14 27.89 10.62
C LYS A 228 -1.24 27.46 11.18
N THR A 229 -2.32 27.90 10.55
CA THR A 229 -3.71 27.57 10.90
C THR A 229 -4.15 26.19 10.40
N ILE A 230 -3.39 25.56 9.49
CA ILE A 230 -3.74 24.24 8.95
C ILE A 230 -3.09 23.18 9.84
N ASP A 231 -3.89 22.19 10.22
CA ASP A 231 -3.42 21.01 10.94
C ASP A 231 -2.35 20.26 10.13
N ALA A 232 -1.22 19.96 10.75
CA ALA A 232 -0.05 19.37 10.10
C ALA A 232 -0.37 17.99 9.47
N HIS A 233 -1.23 17.20 10.11
CA HIS A 233 -1.62 15.89 9.59
C HIS A 233 -2.48 16.03 8.32
N LYS A 234 -3.42 16.98 8.32
CA LYS A 234 -4.23 17.28 7.12
C LYS A 234 -3.38 17.82 5.98
N ALA A 235 -2.40 18.70 6.28
CA ALA A 235 -1.46 19.22 5.29
C ALA A 235 -0.65 18.08 4.65
N ARG A 236 -0.13 17.16 5.46
CA ARG A 236 0.61 15.99 4.98
C ARG A 236 -0.25 15.05 4.14
N GLN A 237 -1.47 14.76 4.55
CA GLN A 237 -2.40 13.96 3.73
C GLN A 237 -2.66 14.60 2.36
N ARG A 238 -2.89 15.92 2.34
CA ARG A 238 -3.09 16.66 1.10
C ARG A 238 -1.85 16.62 0.19
N LEU A 239 -0.65 16.72 0.75
CA LEU A 239 0.60 16.55 0.01
C LEU A 239 0.71 15.16 -0.62
N PHE A 240 0.34 14.11 0.12
CA PHE A 240 0.33 12.75 -0.42
C PHE A 240 -0.67 12.59 -1.57
N ASP A 241 -1.84 13.20 -1.46
CA ASP A 241 -2.84 13.22 -2.54
C ASP A 241 -2.31 13.93 -3.80
N ILE A 242 -1.61 15.06 -3.62
CA ILE A 242 -0.96 15.79 -4.71
C ILE A 242 0.10 14.91 -5.39
N ILE A 243 0.96 14.25 -4.64
CA ILE A 243 2.01 13.39 -5.17
C ILE A 243 1.40 12.22 -5.95
N ALA A 244 0.42 11.53 -5.38
CA ALA A 244 -0.26 10.41 -6.03
C ALA A 244 -0.96 10.85 -7.32
N ALA A 245 -1.66 11.98 -7.29
CA ALA A 245 -2.34 12.56 -8.45
C ALA A 245 -1.33 12.99 -9.54
N THR A 246 -0.21 13.63 -9.15
CA THR A 246 0.84 14.06 -10.08
C THR A 246 1.44 12.87 -10.82
N ILE A 247 1.84 11.82 -10.11
CA ILE A 247 2.37 10.58 -10.70
C ILE A 247 1.36 9.97 -11.67
N SER A 248 0.09 9.89 -11.27
CA SER A 248 -0.98 9.32 -12.09
C SER A 248 -1.28 10.13 -13.35
N VAL A 249 -1.34 11.46 -13.23
CA VAL A 249 -1.65 12.36 -14.37
C VAL A 249 -0.52 12.43 -15.39
N LEU A 250 0.72 12.49 -14.90
CA LEU A 250 1.89 12.62 -15.76
C LEU A 250 2.40 11.27 -16.30
N GLY A 251 1.91 10.15 -15.76
CA GLY A 251 2.32 8.81 -16.15
C GLY A 251 3.81 8.53 -15.92
N ILE A 252 4.42 9.19 -14.94
CA ILE A 252 5.85 9.04 -14.64
C ILE A 252 6.10 7.89 -13.66
N ALA A 253 7.29 7.31 -13.74
CA ALA A 253 7.75 6.38 -12.73
C ALA A 253 7.92 7.13 -11.38
N PRO A 254 7.46 6.59 -10.25
CA PRO A 254 7.51 7.29 -8.95
C PRO A 254 8.90 7.75 -8.52
N ASN A 255 9.95 7.02 -8.91
CA ASN A 255 11.35 7.38 -8.65
C ASN A 255 11.85 8.59 -9.50
N LYS A 256 11.04 9.06 -10.45
CA LYS A 256 11.30 10.28 -11.24
C LYS A 256 10.65 11.52 -10.63
N LEU A 257 9.92 11.37 -9.52
CA LEU A 257 9.37 12.50 -8.76
C LEU A 257 10.28 12.83 -7.58
N VAL A 258 10.66 14.10 -7.49
CA VAL A 258 11.45 14.65 -6.38
C VAL A 258 10.55 15.60 -5.59
N LEU A 259 10.43 15.36 -4.29
CA LEU A 259 9.72 16.23 -3.36
C LEU A 259 10.71 17.22 -2.73
N LYS A 260 10.37 18.51 -2.79
CA LYS A 260 11.08 19.59 -2.09
C LYS A 260 10.12 20.32 -1.17
N THR A 261 10.53 20.58 0.07
CA THR A 261 9.79 21.43 1.00
C THR A 261 10.54 22.76 1.10
N ARG A 262 9.85 23.87 0.86
CA ARG A 262 10.40 25.22 1.13
C ARG A 262 10.14 25.54 2.60
N GLU A 263 11.17 25.43 3.41
CA GLU A 263 11.17 26.06 4.73
C GLU A 263 11.53 27.56 4.56
N ARG A 264 10.79 28.43 5.26
CA ARG A 264 11.22 29.83 5.37
C ARG A 264 12.56 29.84 6.11
N GLN A 265 13.62 30.25 5.44
CA GLN A 265 14.86 30.60 6.13
C GLN A 265 14.51 31.69 7.17
N LYS A 266 14.89 31.41 8.42
CA LYS A 266 14.80 32.39 9.53
C LYS A 266 15.84 33.46 9.37
#